data_95a79566513f5b20c071b58c516bb5fd
#
_entry.id   95a79566513f5b20c071b58c516bb5fd
#
_cell.length_a   1.000
_cell.length_b   1.000
_cell.length_c   1.000
_cell.angle_alpha   90.00
_cell.angle_beta   90.00
_cell.angle_gamma   90.00
#
_symmetry.space_group_name_H-M   'P 1'
#
loop_
_entity.id
_entity.type
_entity.pdbx_description
1 polymer ?
#
loop_
_entity_poly.entity_id
_entity_poly.type
_entity_poly.pdbx_seq_one_letter_code
_entity_poly.pdbx_strand_id
1 'polypeptide(L)'
;MLVPGIDKVTKRLSQEFWRLDQLANNQANADTPGFQATLSGLRAGNLDQWRDGRAGTQTVTERQLDLGLPEGSYLQVKSQGVTFFTRRGDLKMDNDGYLTTGSGEQVLDASGSPIKIGKMESTRVAEDGGVYVDGKSVARIPRYTVSAMTEKGGVLFTPAPQADIAEDIRPMTVGSLERSNVEVADSMAELVATMNRARVFQNTASLQDSTVERALREMTGGR
;
A
#
# COMPACT_ATOMS: atom_id res chain seq x y z
N MET A 1 8.64 9.04 -39.69
CA MET A 1 7.46 9.88 -39.41
C MET A 1 6.44 8.97 -38.71
N LEU A 2 6.32 9.03 -37.40
CA LEU A 2 5.36 8.19 -36.66
C LEU A 2 3.94 8.59 -37.05
N VAL A 3 3.12 7.61 -37.36
CA VAL A 3 1.71 7.84 -37.70
C VAL A 3 0.99 8.34 -36.43
N PRO A 4 0.36 9.53 -36.41
CA PRO A 4 -0.20 10.14 -35.21
C PRO A 4 -1.25 9.30 -34.45
N GLY A 5 -1.76 8.23 -35.08
CA GLY A 5 -2.71 7.28 -34.49
C GLY A 5 -2.06 6.22 -33.59
N ILE A 6 -0.88 5.76 -33.94
CA ILE A 6 -0.16 4.69 -33.22
C ILE A 6 0.27 5.19 -31.83
N ASP A 7 0.80 6.42 -31.74
CA ASP A 7 1.21 7.02 -30.48
C ASP A 7 0.06 7.11 -29.47
N LYS A 8 -1.15 7.43 -29.93
CA LYS A 8 -2.34 7.50 -29.05
C LYS A 8 -2.76 6.12 -28.55
N VAL A 9 -2.73 5.10 -29.40
CA VAL A 9 -3.09 3.72 -29.02
C VAL A 9 -2.06 3.16 -28.04
N THR A 10 -0.77 3.34 -28.33
CA THR A 10 0.33 2.89 -27.47
C THR A 10 0.27 3.56 -26.09
N LYS A 11 0.02 4.87 -26.04
CA LYS A 11 -0.15 5.61 -24.78
C LYS A 11 -1.34 5.10 -23.97
N ARG A 12 -2.48 4.84 -24.60
CA ARG A 12 -3.66 4.29 -23.93
C ARG A 12 -3.41 2.86 -23.44
N LEU A 13 -2.76 2.04 -24.25
CA LEU A 13 -2.40 0.67 -23.85
C LEU A 13 -1.48 0.67 -22.62
N SER A 14 -0.45 1.53 -22.60
CA SER A 14 0.41 1.69 -21.43
C SER A 14 -0.35 2.14 -20.19
N GLN A 15 -1.35 3.01 -20.34
CA GLN A 15 -2.22 3.44 -19.24
C GLN A 15 -3.08 2.30 -18.69
N GLU A 16 -3.63 1.44 -19.57
CA GLU A 16 -4.42 0.27 -19.12
C GLU A 16 -3.53 -0.76 -18.41
N PHE A 17 -2.31 -1.04 -18.88
CA PHE A 17 -1.38 -1.93 -18.18
C PHE A 17 -1.00 -1.39 -16.81
N TRP A 18 -0.69 -0.11 -16.71
CA TRP A 18 -0.41 0.52 -15.43
C TRP A 18 -1.58 0.44 -14.45
N ARG A 19 -2.82 0.58 -14.95
CA ARG A 19 -4.04 0.40 -14.16
C ARG A 19 -4.24 -1.05 -13.73
N LEU A 20 -3.90 -2.02 -14.60
CA LEU A 20 -3.92 -3.44 -14.25
C LEU A 20 -2.95 -3.77 -13.10
N ASP A 21 -1.74 -3.27 -13.16
CA ASP A 21 -0.73 -3.48 -12.11
C ASP A 21 -1.23 -2.93 -10.77
N GLN A 22 -1.85 -1.76 -10.78
CA GLN A 22 -2.43 -1.14 -9.60
C GLN A 22 -3.59 -1.96 -9.02
N LEU A 23 -4.54 -2.38 -9.86
CA LEU A 23 -5.67 -3.20 -9.42
C LEU A 23 -5.21 -4.57 -8.89
N ALA A 24 -4.21 -5.17 -9.55
CA ALA A 24 -3.60 -6.41 -9.10
C ALA A 24 -2.89 -6.23 -7.74
N ASN A 25 -2.20 -5.12 -7.53
CA ASN A 25 -1.60 -4.78 -6.24
C ASN A 25 -2.65 -4.60 -5.14
N ASN A 26 -3.74 -3.86 -5.40
CA ASN A 26 -4.84 -3.72 -4.46
C ASN A 26 -5.44 -5.10 -4.11
N GLN A 27 -5.69 -5.93 -5.13
CA GLN A 27 -6.25 -7.28 -4.92
C GLN A 27 -5.32 -8.18 -4.10
N ALA A 28 -4.02 -8.16 -4.37
CA ALA A 28 -3.03 -8.93 -3.62
C ALA A 28 -2.92 -8.51 -2.14
N ASN A 29 -3.29 -7.27 -1.83
CA ASN A 29 -3.26 -6.70 -0.49
C ASN A 29 -4.64 -6.53 0.16
N ALA A 30 -5.69 -7.14 -0.42
CA ALA A 30 -7.06 -7.04 0.10
C ALA A 30 -7.21 -7.60 1.53
N ASP A 31 -6.40 -8.60 1.88
CA ASP A 31 -6.37 -9.20 3.22
C ASP A 31 -5.20 -8.68 4.09
N THR A 32 -4.40 -7.74 3.58
CA THR A 32 -3.27 -7.19 4.34
C THR A 32 -3.76 -6.16 5.35
N PRO A 33 -3.55 -6.35 6.67
CA PRO A 33 -3.97 -5.39 7.68
C PRO A 33 -3.37 -4.00 7.45
N GLY A 34 -4.18 -2.96 7.59
CA GLY A 34 -3.77 -1.57 7.44
C GLY A 34 -3.38 -1.15 6.02
N PHE A 35 -3.63 -2.00 5.01
CA PHE A 35 -3.42 -1.62 3.62
C PHE A 35 -4.45 -0.60 3.16
N GLN A 36 -4.00 0.44 2.50
CA GLN A 36 -4.82 1.48 1.90
C GLN A 36 -4.78 1.36 0.38
N ALA A 37 -5.94 1.19 -0.23
CA ALA A 37 -6.08 1.04 -1.68
C ALA A 37 -5.43 2.21 -2.44
N THR A 38 -4.74 1.89 -3.51
CA THR A 38 -4.28 2.89 -4.47
C THR A 38 -5.38 3.13 -5.50
N LEU A 39 -5.74 4.37 -5.71
CA LEU A 39 -6.70 4.82 -6.70
C LEU A 39 -5.98 5.51 -7.86
N SER A 40 -6.55 5.45 -9.05
CA SER A 40 -6.04 6.13 -10.22
C SER A 40 -7.13 6.90 -10.95
N GLY A 41 -6.75 7.99 -11.57
CA GLY A 41 -7.66 8.79 -12.37
C GLY A 41 -6.93 9.88 -13.13
N LEU A 42 -7.68 10.61 -13.96
CA LEU A 42 -7.14 11.73 -14.73
C LEU A 42 -7.14 13.00 -13.87
N ARG A 43 -5.96 13.56 -13.63
CA ARG A 43 -5.79 14.89 -13.05
C ARG A 43 -5.09 15.79 -14.06
N ALA A 44 -5.71 16.92 -14.39
CA ALA A 44 -5.22 17.86 -15.40
C ALA A 44 -4.85 17.19 -16.76
N GLY A 45 -5.58 16.14 -17.15
CA GLY A 45 -5.35 15.41 -18.39
C GLY A 45 -4.23 14.35 -18.34
N ASN A 46 -3.55 14.22 -17.21
CA ASN A 46 -2.56 13.17 -16.96
C ASN A 46 -3.13 12.10 -16.04
N LEU A 47 -2.71 10.86 -16.27
CA LEU A 47 -3.00 9.77 -15.34
C LEU A 47 -2.18 9.97 -14.08
N ASP A 48 -2.88 10.01 -12.94
CA ASP A 48 -2.30 10.22 -11.62
C ASP A 48 -2.74 9.10 -10.67
N GLN A 49 -1.92 8.85 -9.65
CA GLN A 49 -2.20 7.88 -8.58
C GLN A 49 -2.27 8.59 -7.24
N TRP A 50 -3.21 8.18 -6.43
CA TRP A 50 -3.27 8.60 -5.03
C TRP A 50 -3.78 7.46 -4.17
N ARG A 51 -3.49 7.54 -2.89
CA ARG A 51 -4.00 6.59 -1.92
C ARG A 51 -5.39 6.98 -1.46
N ASP A 52 -6.22 5.98 -1.22
CA ASP A 52 -7.44 6.15 -0.46
C ASP A 52 -7.08 6.24 1.03
N GLY A 53 -7.04 7.45 1.56
CA GLY A 53 -6.66 7.71 2.97
C GLY A 53 -7.71 7.27 3.99
N ARG A 54 -8.87 6.76 3.55
CA ARG A 54 -9.90 6.26 4.47
C ARG A 54 -9.37 5.04 5.23
N ALA A 55 -9.71 4.97 6.51
CA ALA A 55 -9.41 3.79 7.30
C ALA A 55 -10.26 2.59 6.82
N GLY A 56 -9.67 1.40 6.86
CA GLY A 56 -10.40 0.16 6.67
C GLY A 56 -11.30 -0.17 7.88
N THR A 57 -12.17 -1.15 7.73
CA THR A 57 -13.02 -1.62 8.83
C THR A 57 -12.17 -2.25 9.93
N GLN A 58 -12.40 -1.89 11.17
CA GLN A 58 -11.78 -2.55 12.31
C GLN A 58 -12.50 -3.85 12.65
N THR A 59 -11.74 -4.93 12.83
CA THR A 59 -12.23 -6.26 13.20
C THR A 59 -11.62 -6.66 14.52
N VAL A 60 -12.45 -7.07 15.48
CA VAL A 60 -12.00 -7.58 16.78
C VAL A 60 -11.34 -8.95 16.57
N THR A 61 -10.13 -9.13 17.11
CA THR A 61 -9.33 -10.36 17.00
C THR A 61 -9.06 -11.01 18.35
N GLU A 62 -9.28 -10.29 19.44
CA GLU A 62 -8.98 -10.69 20.83
C GLU A 62 -7.47 -10.94 21.12
N ARG A 63 -6.58 -10.78 20.13
CA ARG A 63 -5.13 -10.88 20.36
C ARG A 63 -4.59 -9.58 20.95
N GLN A 64 -3.87 -9.66 22.06
CA GLN A 64 -3.34 -8.49 22.79
C GLN A 64 -2.27 -7.70 22.03
N LEU A 65 -1.69 -8.27 20.98
CA LEU A 65 -0.71 -7.63 20.12
C LEU A 65 -1.30 -7.15 18.78
N ASP A 66 -2.60 -7.28 18.60
CA ASP A 66 -3.30 -6.69 17.47
C ASP A 66 -3.81 -5.29 17.85
N LEU A 67 -3.39 -4.30 17.12
CA LEU A 67 -3.62 -2.90 17.42
C LEU A 67 -4.39 -2.22 16.28
N GLY A 68 -5.58 -1.75 16.57
CA GLY A 68 -6.34 -0.84 15.71
C GLY A 68 -5.87 0.59 15.92
N LEU A 69 -5.33 1.21 14.88
CA LEU A 69 -4.85 2.59 14.94
C LEU A 69 -5.97 3.59 14.70
N PRO A 70 -5.93 4.77 15.32
CA PRO A 70 -6.81 5.88 14.96
C PRO A 70 -6.64 6.27 13.49
N GLU A 71 -7.68 6.81 12.89
CA GLU A 71 -7.63 7.28 11.50
C GLU A 71 -6.52 8.31 11.31
N GLY A 72 -5.72 8.14 10.23
CA GLY A 72 -4.59 9.01 9.93
C GLY A 72 -3.35 8.80 10.80
N SER A 73 -3.35 7.82 11.72
CA SER A 73 -2.20 7.50 12.58
C SER A 73 -1.36 6.38 12.00
N TYR A 74 -0.07 6.40 12.31
CA TYR A 74 0.92 5.44 11.85
C TYR A 74 1.87 5.05 12.98
N LEU A 75 2.35 3.82 12.95
CA LEU A 75 3.46 3.35 13.77
C LEU A 75 4.78 3.61 13.03
N GLN A 76 5.85 3.85 13.78
CA GLN A 76 7.20 3.82 13.23
C GLN A 76 7.78 2.42 13.29
N VAL A 77 8.35 1.98 12.17
CA VAL A 77 8.99 0.67 12.06
C VAL A 77 10.32 0.78 11.34
N LYS A 78 11.21 -0.19 11.59
CA LYS A 78 12.52 -0.28 10.96
C LYS A 78 12.59 -1.52 10.08
N SER A 79 12.95 -1.35 8.82
CA SER A 79 13.19 -2.41 7.85
C SER A 79 14.53 -2.15 7.16
N GLN A 80 15.43 -3.16 7.16
CA GLN A 80 16.75 -3.07 6.54
C GLN A 80 17.56 -1.80 6.91
N GLY A 81 17.44 -1.36 8.16
CA GLY A 81 18.15 -0.18 8.65
C GLY A 81 17.48 1.16 8.37
N VAL A 82 16.40 1.18 7.59
CA VAL A 82 15.64 2.40 7.24
C VAL A 82 14.34 2.46 8.07
N THR A 83 13.98 3.65 8.51
CA THR A 83 12.75 3.92 9.25
C THR A 83 11.60 4.21 8.27
N PHE A 84 10.48 3.54 8.50
CA PHE A 84 9.23 3.68 7.76
C PHE A 84 8.07 3.95 8.71
N PHE A 85 6.96 4.38 8.15
CA PHE A 85 5.66 4.47 8.80
C PHE A 85 4.74 3.39 8.25
N THR A 86 3.89 2.83 9.11
CA THR A 86 2.91 1.80 8.70
C THR A 86 1.62 1.91 9.49
N ARG A 87 0.52 1.46 8.88
CA ARG A 87 -0.77 1.28 9.59
C ARG A 87 -0.96 -0.17 10.08
N ARG A 88 0.00 -1.06 9.79
CA ARG A 88 -0.08 -2.44 10.27
C ARG A 88 -0.02 -2.50 11.78
N GLY A 89 -1.05 -3.08 12.38
CA GLY A 89 -1.12 -3.30 13.81
C GLY A 89 -1.07 -4.78 14.20
N ASP A 90 -0.88 -5.71 13.25
CA ASP A 90 -0.73 -7.16 13.50
C ASP A 90 0.68 -7.47 14.02
N LEU A 91 0.89 -7.18 15.31
CA LEU A 91 2.22 -7.33 15.90
C LEU A 91 2.51 -8.76 16.34
N LYS A 92 3.79 -9.12 16.30
CA LYS A 92 4.33 -10.40 16.75
C LYS A 92 5.73 -10.21 17.34
N MET A 93 6.24 -11.22 18.00
CA MET A 93 7.64 -11.28 18.44
C MET A 93 8.45 -12.08 17.41
N ASP A 94 9.64 -11.60 17.09
CA ASP A 94 10.62 -12.34 16.30
C ASP A 94 11.45 -13.31 17.17
N ASN A 95 12.35 -14.08 16.55
CA ASN A 95 13.19 -15.05 17.23
C ASN A 95 14.21 -14.41 18.19
N ASP A 96 14.55 -13.14 17.99
CA ASP A 96 15.49 -12.38 18.83
C ASP A 96 14.78 -11.63 19.97
N GLY A 97 13.45 -11.76 20.05
CA GLY A 97 12.60 -11.17 21.08
C GLY A 97 12.22 -9.72 20.82
N TYR A 98 12.33 -9.23 19.60
CA TYR A 98 11.85 -7.91 19.22
C TYR A 98 10.39 -7.93 18.77
N LEU A 99 9.71 -6.84 19.06
CA LEU A 99 8.35 -6.61 18.58
C LEU A 99 8.41 -6.21 17.10
N THR A 100 7.74 -7.01 16.25
CA THR A 100 7.72 -6.81 14.80
C THR A 100 6.29 -6.78 14.27
N THR A 101 6.09 -6.22 13.09
CA THR A 101 4.85 -6.37 12.33
C THR A 101 4.71 -7.79 11.78
N GLY A 102 3.54 -8.15 11.26
CA GLY A 102 3.31 -9.42 10.58
C GLY A 102 4.27 -9.68 9.41
N SER A 103 4.79 -8.65 8.73
CA SER A 103 5.78 -8.76 7.66
C SER A 103 7.23 -8.75 8.13
N GLY A 104 7.49 -8.50 9.43
CA GLY A 104 8.82 -8.64 10.03
C GLY A 104 9.58 -7.33 10.25
N GLU A 105 8.99 -6.16 10.02
CA GLU A 105 9.58 -4.86 10.35
C GLU A 105 9.57 -4.67 11.87
N GLN A 106 10.68 -4.21 12.45
CA GLN A 106 10.81 -3.95 13.88
C GLN A 106 10.06 -2.69 14.28
N VAL A 107 9.19 -2.78 15.29
CA VAL A 107 8.47 -1.63 15.84
C VAL A 107 9.42 -0.80 16.69
N LEU A 108 9.39 0.52 16.51
CA LEU A 108 10.24 1.46 17.20
C LEU A 108 9.53 2.11 18.39
N ASP A 109 10.28 2.39 19.43
CA ASP A 109 9.85 3.21 20.56
C ASP A 109 10.00 4.72 20.26
N ALA A 110 9.66 5.55 21.23
CA ALA A 110 9.77 7.02 21.11
C ALA A 110 11.22 7.53 20.93
N SER A 111 12.23 6.70 21.25
CA SER A 111 13.65 7.02 21.02
C SER A 111 14.14 6.61 19.62
N GLY A 112 13.29 5.92 18.82
CA GLY A 112 13.66 5.35 17.53
C GLY A 112 14.43 4.03 17.64
N SER A 113 14.39 3.39 18.80
CA SER A 113 15.02 2.09 19.06
C SER A 113 14.01 0.94 18.90
N PRO A 114 14.42 -0.24 18.37
CA PRO A 114 13.56 -1.40 18.31
C PRO A 114 13.13 -1.89 19.69
N ILE A 115 11.85 -2.17 19.86
CA ILE A 115 11.27 -2.61 21.15
C ILE A 115 11.57 -4.09 21.36
N LYS A 116 12.27 -4.42 22.46
CA LYS A 116 12.57 -5.79 22.85
C LYS A 116 11.64 -6.24 23.98
N ILE A 117 10.85 -7.29 23.76
CA ILE A 117 9.88 -7.81 24.73
C ILE A 117 10.31 -9.13 25.37
N GLY A 118 11.12 -9.92 24.67
CA GLY A 118 11.73 -11.17 25.19
C GLY A 118 10.78 -12.33 25.43
N LYS A 119 9.51 -12.12 25.83
CA LYS A 119 8.48 -13.14 26.05
C LYS A 119 7.11 -12.66 25.59
N MET A 120 6.51 -13.37 24.66
CA MET A 120 5.23 -13.01 24.07
C MET A 120 4.05 -13.23 25.03
N GLU A 121 4.06 -14.33 25.78
CA GLU A 121 2.91 -14.78 26.61
C GLU A 121 2.57 -13.84 27.76
N SER A 122 3.55 -13.06 28.24
CA SER A 122 3.35 -12.08 29.31
C SER A 122 3.34 -10.64 28.83
N THR A 123 3.33 -10.42 27.50
CA THR A 123 3.35 -9.08 26.91
C THR A 123 1.94 -8.57 26.71
N ARG A 124 1.71 -7.35 27.16
CA ARG A 124 0.46 -6.59 26.96
C ARG A 124 0.77 -5.21 26.40
N VAL A 125 -0.08 -4.74 25.52
CA VAL A 125 -0.06 -3.35 25.06
C VAL A 125 -1.28 -2.64 25.62
N ALA A 126 -1.08 -1.44 26.13
CA ALA A 126 -2.17 -0.58 26.60
C ALA A 126 -2.62 0.37 25.48
N GLU A 127 -3.82 0.94 25.62
CA GLU A 127 -4.41 1.84 24.62
C GLU A 127 -3.58 3.12 24.40
N ASP A 128 -2.79 3.54 25.37
CA ASP A 128 -1.87 4.68 25.28
C ASP A 128 -0.54 4.34 24.55
N GLY A 129 -0.35 3.06 24.20
CA GLY A 129 0.86 2.54 23.58
C GLY A 129 1.90 1.97 24.55
N GLY A 130 1.61 1.96 25.85
CA GLY A 130 2.49 1.34 26.86
C GLY A 130 2.66 -0.16 26.61
N VAL A 131 3.89 -0.65 26.55
CA VAL A 131 4.23 -2.06 26.43
C VAL A 131 4.66 -2.59 27.78
N TYR A 132 3.98 -3.62 28.25
CA TYR A 132 4.23 -4.24 29.55
C TYR A 132 4.59 -5.69 29.38
N VAL A 133 5.64 -6.15 30.06
CA VAL A 133 6.08 -7.54 30.12
C VAL A 133 6.13 -7.96 31.59
N ASP A 134 5.46 -9.06 31.96
CA ASP A 134 5.32 -9.48 33.36
C ASP A 134 4.83 -8.35 34.31
N GLY A 135 3.93 -7.49 33.79
CA GLY A 135 3.38 -6.35 34.53
C GLY A 135 4.31 -5.13 34.67
N LYS A 136 5.54 -5.19 34.15
CA LYS A 136 6.49 -4.06 34.16
C LYS A 136 6.46 -3.33 32.83
N SER A 137 6.43 -1.99 32.88
CA SER A 137 6.60 -1.15 31.68
C SER A 137 8.00 -1.32 31.08
N VAL A 138 8.04 -1.68 29.80
CA VAL A 138 9.30 -1.93 29.07
C VAL A 138 9.55 -0.84 28.04
N ALA A 139 8.52 -0.42 27.33
CA ALA A 139 8.62 0.56 26.26
C ALA A 139 7.25 1.24 26.02
N ARG A 140 7.23 2.20 25.12
CA ARG A 140 5.99 2.80 24.59
C ARG A 140 6.04 2.82 23.08
N ILE A 141 4.98 2.38 22.43
CA ILE A 141 4.76 2.46 20.99
C ILE A 141 4.16 3.84 20.68
N PRO A 142 4.91 4.78 20.11
CA PRO A 142 4.37 6.06 19.71
C PRO A 142 3.54 5.92 18.43
N ARG A 143 2.59 6.80 18.27
CA ARG A 143 1.80 6.96 17.04
C ARG A 143 2.07 8.33 16.47
N TYR A 144 2.01 8.43 15.15
CA TYR A 144 2.30 9.67 14.45
C TYR A 144 1.24 9.97 13.40
N THR A 145 0.88 11.23 13.29
CA THR A 145 0.20 11.77 12.11
C THR A 145 1.23 12.39 11.20
N VAL A 146 1.10 12.15 9.88
CA VAL A 146 2.04 12.65 8.88
C VAL A 146 1.24 13.32 7.76
N SER A 147 1.55 14.58 7.47
CA SER A 147 0.77 15.40 6.51
C SER A 147 0.90 14.94 5.06
N ALA A 148 2.06 14.39 4.68
CA ALA A 148 2.31 13.90 3.33
C ALA A 148 3.29 12.72 3.35
N MET A 149 2.96 11.64 2.65
CA MET A 149 3.77 10.42 2.61
C MET A 149 3.92 9.89 1.19
N THR A 150 5.05 9.22 0.97
CA THR A 150 5.33 8.47 -0.25
C THR A 150 5.36 6.98 0.09
N GLU A 151 4.66 6.18 -0.70
CA GLU A 151 4.68 4.73 -0.58
C GLU A 151 6.03 4.14 -1.00
N LYS A 152 6.50 3.13 -0.26
CA LYS A 152 7.75 2.40 -0.52
C LYS A 152 7.55 0.89 -0.70
N GLY A 153 6.30 0.49 -0.86
CA GLY A 153 5.89 -0.91 -1.07
C GLY A 153 4.80 -1.33 -0.08
N GLY A 154 3.64 -1.62 -0.61
CA GLY A 154 2.49 -2.16 0.10
C GLY A 154 2.01 -1.28 1.26
N VAL A 155 2.51 -1.54 2.45
CA VAL A 155 2.06 -0.90 3.70
C VAL A 155 3.13 -0.03 4.36
N LEU A 156 4.28 0.18 3.68
CA LEU A 156 5.40 0.98 4.21
C LEU A 156 5.45 2.36 3.54
N PHE A 157 5.67 3.38 4.35
CA PHE A 157 5.64 4.78 3.94
C PHE A 157 6.84 5.54 4.44
N THR A 158 7.30 6.50 3.65
CA THR A 158 8.26 7.52 4.08
C THR A 158 7.60 8.89 4.04
N PRO A 159 7.88 9.77 4.99
CA PRO A 159 7.39 11.14 4.93
C PRO A 159 7.98 11.85 3.71
N ALA A 160 7.20 12.73 3.10
CA ALA A 160 7.70 13.65 2.08
C ALA A 160 8.72 14.62 2.72
N PRO A 161 9.65 15.21 1.94
CA PRO A 161 10.74 16.05 2.50
C PRO A 161 10.30 17.24 3.36
N GLN A 162 9.05 17.69 3.20
CA GLN A 162 8.46 18.81 3.95
C GLN A 162 7.22 18.40 4.74
N ALA A 163 7.06 17.11 5.03
CA ALA A 163 5.91 16.63 5.77
C ALA A 163 6.02 16.99 7.25
N ASP A 164 4.94 17.51 7.81
CA ASP A 164 4.80 17.68 9.25
C ASP A 164 4.53 16.31 9.90
N ILE A 165 5.30 15.99 10.92
CA ILE A 165 5.17 14.78 11.71
C ILE A 165 4.85 15.21 13.15
N ALA A 166 3.69 14.80 13.64
CA ALA A 166 3.27 15.06 15.01
C ALA A 166 2.93 13.75 15.73
N GLU A 167 3.26 13.67 17.02
CA GLU A 167 2.84 12.53 17.83
C GLU A 167 1.32 12.58 18.03
N ASP A 168 0.67 11.43 17.80
CA ASP A 168 -0.76 11.27 18.03
C ASP A 168 -1.01 10.62 19.39
N ILE A 169 -1.72 11.33 20.25
CA ILE A 169 -2.04 10.89 21.62
C ILE A 169 -3.38 10.16 21.72
N ARG A 170 -4.15 10.05 20.62
CA ARG A 170 -5.44 9.34 20.62
C ARG A 170 -5.24 7.87 20.97
N PRO A 171 -6.13 7.22 21.72
CA PRO A 171 -5.98 5.83 22.12
C PRO A 171 -6.03 4.89 20.90
N MET A 172 -5.29 3.79 20.97
CA MET A 172 -5.42 2.64 20.08
C MET A 172 -6.49 1.68 20.59
N THR A 173 -7.05 0.89 19.68
CA THR A 173 -7.94 -0.21 20.06
C THR A 173 -7.13 -1.50 20.14
N VAL A 174 -6.93 -2.01 21.35
CA VAL A 174 -6.20 -3.27 21.57
C VAL A 174 -7.11 -4.47 21.29
N GLY A 175 -6.58 -5.55 20.72
CA GLY A 175 -7.36 -6.73 20.33
C GLY A 175 -8.21 -6.52 19.08
N SER A 176 -7.81 -5.60 18.23
CA SER A 176 -8.50 -5.25 17.00
C SER A 176 -7.48 -4.97 15.87
N LEU A 177 -7.85 -5.29 14.66
CA LEU A 177 -7.05 -4.98 13.46
C LEU A 177 -7.87 -4.17 12.47
N GLU A 178 -7.21 -3.18 11.87
CA GLU A 178 -7.72 -2.51 10.69
C GLU A 178 -7.54 -3.43 9.47
N ARG A 179 -8.63 -3.75 8.80
CA ARG A 179 -8.59 -4.47 7.51
C ARG A 179 -8.17 -3.52 6.39
N SER A 180 -7.77 -4.11 5.27
CA SER A 180 -7.62 -3.35 4.01
C SER A 180 -8.94 -2.63 3.67
N ASN A 181 -8.84 -1.42 3.10
CA ASN A 181 -9.99 -0.68 2.58
C ASN A 181 -10.26 -0.98 1.09
N VAL A 182 -9.68 -2.06 0.56
CA VAL A 182 -9.91 -2.52 -0.81
C VAL A 182 -11.31 -3.15 -0.91
N GLU A 183 -12.15 -2.61 -1.78
CA GLU A 183 -13.42 -3.21 -2.15
C GLU A 183 -13.17 -4.32 -3.18
N VAL A 184 -13.07 -5.58 -2.69
CA VAL A 184 -12.64 -6.74 -3.49
C VAL A 184 -13.53 -6.97 -4.71
N ALA A 185 -14.85 -6.90 -4.54
CA ALA A 185 -15.80 -7.15 -5.65
C ALA A 185 -15.66 -6.09 -6.75
N ASP A 186 -15.58 -4.82 -6.37
CA ASP A 186 -15.42 -3.71 -7.30
C ASP A 186 -14.05 -3.75 -7.99
N SER A 187 -12.99 -4.05 -7.24
CA SER A 187 -11.64 -4.22 -7.77
C SER A 187 -11.55 -5.35 -8.79
N MET A 188 -12.20 -6.50 -8.54
CA MET A 188 -12.26 -7.62 -9.47
C MET A 188 -13.04 -7.26 -10.75
N ALA A 189 -14.19 -6.61 -10.62
CA ALA A 189 -14.98 -6.19 -11.77
C ALA A 189 -14.18 -5.20 -12.64
N GLU A 190 -13.51 -4.25 -12.02
CA GLU A 190 -12.67 -3.27 -12.72
C GLU A 190 -11.43 -3.90 -13.35
N LEU A 191 -10.82 -4.90 -12.71
CA LEU A 191 -9.70 -5.67 -13.25
C LEU A 191 -10.10 -6.33 -14.56
N VAL A 192 -11.23 -7.07 -14.57
CA VAL A 192 -11.75 -7.74 -15.77
C VAL A 192 -12.09 -6.73 -16.86
N ALA A 193 -12.74 -5.62 -16.54
CA ALA A 193 -13.07 -4.57 -17.48
C ALA A 193 -11.79 -3.95 -18.10
N THR A 194 -10.77 -3.72 -17.29
CA THR A 194 -9.49 -3.15 -17.73
C THR A 194 -8.72 -4.13 -18.61
N MET A 195 -8.70 -5.42 -18.27
CA MET A 195 -8.13 -6.48 -19.14
C MET A 195 -8.80 -6.53 -20.51
N ASN A 196 -10.13 -6.44 -20.55
CA ASN A 196 -10.86 -6.42 -21.82
C ASN A 196 -10.52 -5.16 -22.65
N ARG A 197 -10.43 -3.98 -22.03
CA ARG A 197 -10.00 -2.75 -22.73
C ARG A 197 -8.57 -2.88 -23.26
N ALA A 198 -7.63 -3.39 -22.46
CA ALA A 198 -6.25 -3.60 -22.88
C ALA A 198 -6.17 -4.53 -24.10
N ARG A 199 -6.94 -5.63 -24.09
CA ARG A 199 -7.05 -6.55 -25.23
C ARG A 199 -7.57 -5.86 -26.50
N VAL A 200 -8.60 -5.03 -26.39
CA VAL A 200 -9.14 -4.26 -27.53
C VAL A 200 -8.07 -3.31 -28.09
N PHE A 201 -7.35 -2.58 -27.24
CA PHE A 201 -6.28 -1.70 -27.70
C PHE A 201 -5.11 -2.47 -28.35
N GLN A 202 -4.76 -3.63 -27.80
CA GLN A 202 -3.73 -4.51 -28.36
C GLN A 202 -4.10 -5.02 -29.76
N ASN A 203 -5.36 -5.47 -29.94
CA ASN A 203 -5.87 -5.89 -31.25
C ASN A 203 -5.90 -4.71 -32.24
N THR A 204 -6.27 -3.51 -31.79
CA THR A 204 -6.29 -2.32 -32.63
C THR A 204 -4.86 -1.94 -33.09
N ALA A 205 -3.89 -2.02 -32.19
CA ALA A 205 -2.47 -1.76 -32.53
C ALA A 205 -1.96 -2.74 -33.60
N SER A 206 -2.21 -4.04 -33.44
CA SER A 206 -1.78 -5.06 -34.39
C SER A 206 -2.46 -4.94 -35.77
N LEU A 207 -3.74 -4.52 -35.80
CA LEU A 207 -4.44 -4.23 -37.06
C LEU A 207 -3.85 -3.00 -37.78
N GLN A 208 -3.46 -1.97 -37.05
CA GLN A 208 -2.79 -0.80 -37.63
C GLN A 208 -1.43 -1.15 -38.22
N ASP A 209 -0.63 -1.94 -37.50
CA ASP A 209 0.69 -2.39 -37.98
C ASP A 209 0.54 -3.21 -39.28
N SER A 210 -0.39 -4.17 -39.32
CA SER A 210 -0.63 -4.97 -40.52
C SER A 210 -1.13 -4.14 -41.72
N THR A 211 -1.89 -3.07 -41.45
CA THR A 211 -2.37 -2.16 -42.49
C THR A 211 -1.23 -1.31 -43.07
N VAL A 212 -0.35 -0.80 -42.19
CA VAL A 212 0.84 -0.05 -42.60
C VAL A 212 1.79 -0.94 -43.40
N GLU A 213 2.07 -2.17 -42.95
CA GLU A 213 2.88 -3.11 -43.70
C GLU A 213 2.32 -3.40 -45.08
N ARG A 214 1.00 -3.60 -45.21
CA ARG A 214 0.34 -3.83 -46.49
C ARG A 214 0.47 -2.63 -47.41
N ALA A 215 0.23 -1.42 -46.91
CA ALA A 215 0.38 -0.19 -47.67
C ALA A 215 1.83 0.02 -48.12
N LEU A 216 2.83 -0.28 -47.29
CA LEU A 216 4.24 -0.21 -47.66
C LEU A 216 4.61 -1.23 -48.76
N ARG A 217 4.10 -2.48 -48.71
CA ARG A 217 4.31 -3.50 -49.75
C ARG A 217 3.68 -3.10 -51.07
N GLU A 218 2.49 -2.51 -51.07
CA GLU A 218 1.82 -2.01 -52.27
C GLU A 218 2.60 -0.84 -52.90
N MET A 219 3.16 0.05 -52.09
CA MET A 219 3.97 1.19 -52.57
C MET A 219 5.36 0.74 -53.07
N THR A 220 5.93 -0.32 -52.52
CA THR A 220 7.28 -0.82 -52.93
C THR A 220 7.24 -1.95 -53.95
N GLY A 221 6.11 -2.63 -54.14
CA GLY A 221 5.91 -3.74 -55.05
C GLY A 221 5.38 -3.38 -56.44
N GLY A 222 5.17 -2.10 -56.71
CA GLY A 222 4.71 -1.59 -58.01
C GLY A 222 5.89 -1.35 -59.02
N ARG A 223 6.69 -2.39 -59.27
CA ARG A 223 7.55 -2.49 -60.46
C ARG A 223 7.59 -3.92 -60.96
#